data_7edbf8abefdb7a304fd4725e32a46b23
#
_entry.id   7edbf8abefdb7a304fd4725e32a46b23
#
_cell.length_a   1.000
_cell.length_b   1.000
_cell.length_c   1.000
_cell.angle_alpha   90.00
_cell.angle_beta   90.00
_cell.angle_gamma   90.00
#
_symmetry.space_group_name_H-M   'P 1'
#
loop_
_entity.id
_entity.type
_entity.pdbx_description
1 polymer ?
#
loop_
_entity_poly.entity_id
_entity_poly.type
_entity_poly.pdbx_seq_one_letter_code
_entity_poly.pdbx_strand_id
1 'polypeptide(L)'
;MSYAKVLGATNRQDGYLEGNGYLVSWCIGHLVELAPPNVYDAKYVKWSIADLPILPEKWQYLVSASTQKQFGILQKLMHRPDVESIVNSCDSGREGELIFRLVYQQAGCKKPVSRLWLSSMEENAIREGFANLKPSTEYDALYNAALCRERADWMVGINASRLFSCLYGQPLAVGRVMTPVLAM
;
A
#
# COMPACT_ATOMS: atom_id res chain seq x y z
N MET A 1 12.18 13.58 0.33
CA MET A 1 13.51 14.25 0.33
C MET A 1 14.01 14.64 1.72
N SER A 2 13.15 14.97 2.68
CA SER A 2 13.56 15.39 4.03
C SER A 2 14.37 14.32 4.77
N TYR A 3 13.93 13.06 4.79
CA TYR A 3 14.63 11.97 5.46
C TYR A 3 16.07 11.77 4.95
N ALA A 4 16.24 11.69 3.63
CA ALA A 4 17.53 11.45 3.01
C ALA A 4 18.56 12.53 3.37
N LYS A 5 18.13 13.80 3.39
CA LYS A 5 18.98 14.92 3.80
C LYS A 5 19.41 14.80 5.25
N VAL A 6 18.47 14.52 6.15
CA VAL A 6 18.73 14.42 7.59
C VAL A 6 19.64 13.24 7.93
N LEU A 7 19.48 12.12 7.20
CA LEU A 7 20.29 10.90 7.37
C LEU A 7 21.63 10.95 6.63
N GLY A 8 21.85 11.95 5.76
CA GLY A 8 23.07 12.04 4.96
C GLY A 8 23.09 11.11 3.74
N ALA A 9 21.95 10.57 3.33
CA ALA A 9 21.81 9.76 2.12
C ALA A 9 21.64 10.67 0.90
N THR A 10 22.73 11.23 0.37
CA THR A 10 22.71 12.26 -0.66
C THR A 10 23.06 11.77 -2.06
N ASN A 11 23.64 10.58 -2.18
CA ASN A 11 24.01 9.99 -3.47
C ASN A 11 22.76 9.46 -4.18
N ARG A 12 22.40 10.11 -5.30
CA ARG A 12 21.18 9.80 -6.06
C ARG A 12 21.38 8.62 -6.99
N GLN A 13 20.49 7.65 -6.88
CA GLN A 13 20.39 6.46 -7.72
C GLN A 13 19.01 6.41 -8.42
N ASP A 14 18.81 5.45 -9.31
CA ASP A 14 17.50 5.22 -9.94
C ASP A 14 16.51 4.67 -8.89
N GLY A 15 15.58 5.49 -8.47
CA GLY A 15 14.51 5.16 -7.52
C GLY A 15 14.90 5.16 -6.05
N TYR A 16 16.12 5.56 -5.66
CA TYR A 16 16.52 5.69 -4.26
C TYR A 16 17.70 6.66 -4.06
N LEU A 17 17.99 6.97 -2.81
CA LEU A 17 19.16 7.76 -2.39
C LEU A 17 20.00 6.90 -1.43
N GLU A 18 21.31 7.01 -1.50
CA GLU A 18 22.26 6.23 -0.70
C GLU A 18 23.29 7.13 -0.04
N GLY A 19 23.72 6.78 1.17
CA GLY A 19 24.80 7.46 1.88
C GLY A 19 24.70 7.26 3.38
N ASN A 20 25.81 7.45 4.05
CA ASN A 20 25.94 7.37 5.51
C ASN A 20 25.30 6.10 6.13
N GLY A 21 25.40 4.94 5.44
CA GLY A 21 24.81 3.68 5.89
C GLY A 21 23.30 3.56 5.70
N TYR A 22 22.66 4.50 4.99
CA TYR A 22 21.23 4.50 4.71
C TYR A 22 20.92 4.37 3.23
N LEU A 23 19.85 3.64 2.95
CA LEU A 23 19.16 3.61 1.65
C LEU A 23 17.78 4.20 1.86
N VAL A 24 17.47 5.28 1.17
CA VAL A 24 16.17 5.97 1.26
C VAL A 24 15.46 5.85 -0.07
N SER A 25 14.34 5.15 -0.07
CA SER A 25 13.48 5.01 -1.25
C SER A 25 12.04 5.38 -0.88
N TRP A 26 11.13 5.33 -1.86
CA TRP A 26 9.75 5.80 -1.68
C TRP A 26 8.75 4.95 -2.44
N CYS A 27 7.51 4.96 -1.97
CA CYS A 27 6.36 4.49 -2.71
C CYS A 27 5.76 5.64 -3.54
N ILE A 28 5.21 5.32 -4.69
CA ILE A 28 4.46 6.25 -5.55
C ILE A 28 2.99 5.86 -5.43
N GLY A 29 2.33 6.31 -4.35
CA GLY A 29 1.00 5.85 -4.01
C GLY A 29 0.97 4.36 -3.65
N HIS A 30 -0.13 3.68 -3.95
CA HIS A 30 -0.25 2.23 -3.79
C HIS A 30 0.51 1.50 -4.91
N LEU A 31 1.56 0.75 -4.57
CA LEU A 31 2.30 -0.09 -5.51
C LEU A 31 1.66 -1.46 -5.66
N VAL A 32 0.95 -1.87 -4.63
CA VAL A 32 0.28 -3.18 -4.52
C VAL A 32 -1.19 -2.93 -4.25
N GLU A 33 -2.05 -3.60 -5.00
CA GLU A 33 -3.50 -3.39 -4.98
C GLU A 33 -4.23 -4.74 -4.86
N LEU A 34 -5.47 -4.70 -4.38
CA LEU A 34 -6.35 -5.86 -4.42
C LEU A 34 -6.58 -6.31 -5.87
N ALA A 35 -6.48 -7.60 -6.12
CA ALA A 35 -6.72 -8.18 -7.43
C ALA A 35 -8.15 -7.88 -7.91
N PRO A 36 -8.32 -7.56 -9.19
CA PRO A 36 -9.65 -7.42 -9.78
C PRO A 36 -10.37 -8.77 -9.85
N PRO A 37 -11.72 -8.78 -9.95
CA PRO A 37 -12.52 -10.01 -9.91
C PRO A 37 -12.10 -11.11 -10.89
N ASN A 38 -11.68 -10.75 -12.09
CA ASN A 38 -11.27 -11.70 -13.13
C ASN A 38 -10.00 -12.50 -12.79
N VAL A 39 -9.23 -12.08 -11.79
CA VAL A 39 -8.07 -12.84 -11.28
C VAL A 39 -8.54 -14.01 -10.41
N TYR A 40 -9.68 -13.87 -9.76
CA TYR A 40 -10.27 -14.94 -8.94
C TYR A 40 -10.96 -15.99 -9.79
N ASP A 41 -11.70 -15.56 -10.83
CA ASP A 41 -12.38 -16.45 -11.76
C ASP A 41 -12.61 -15.73 -13.11
N ALA A 42 -12.29 -16.41 -14.22
CA ALA A 42 -12.45 -15.88 -15.57
C ALA A 42 -13.90 -15.50 -15.90
N LYS A 43 -14.91 -16.13 -15.25
CA LYS A 43 -16.32 -15.77 -15.44
C LYS A 43 -16.62 -14.31 -15.09
N TYR A 44 -15.85 -13.73 -14.16
CA TYR A 44 -16.02 -12.34 -13.73
C TYR A 44 -15.49 -11.29 -14.75
N VAL A 45 -14.92 -11.69 -15.88
CA VAL A 45 -14.61 -10.77 -16.99
C VAL A 45 -15.88 -10.14 -17.52
N LYS A 46 -16.92 -10.93 -17.75
CA LYS A 46 -18.24 -10.45 -18.15
C LYS A 46 -19.10 -10.18 -16.93
N TRP A 47 -19.70 -9.00 -16.87
CA TRP A 47 -20.56 -8.66 -15.74
C TRP A 47 -21.93 -9.32 -15.89
N SER A 48 -22.34 -10.05 -14.87
CA SER A 48 -23.63 -10.75 -14.82
C SER A 48 -24.19 -10.68 -13.39
N ILE A 49 -25.48 -10.46 -13.26
CA ILE A 49 -26.18 -10.48 -11.96
C ILE A 49 -26.10 -11.87 -11.33
N ALA A 50 -26.11 -12.92 -12.15
CA ALA A 50 -26.07 -14.31 -11.68
C ALA A 50 -24.74 -14.66 -10.95
N ASP A 51 -23.68 -13.88 -11.18
CA ASP A 51 -22.37 -14.09 -10.57
C ASP A 51 -22.16 -13.29 -9.28
N LEU A 52 -23.16 -12.56 -8.83
CA LEU A 52 -23.10 -11.74 -7.62
C LEU A 52 -23.74 -12.47 -6.41
N PRO A 53 -23.23 -12.25 -5.19
CA PRO A 53 -22.10 -11.41 -4.86
C PRO A 53 -20.74 -12.09 -5.08
N ILE A 54 -19.72 -11.30 -5.47
CA ILE A 54 -18.33 -11.75 -5.55
C ILE A 54 -17.71 -11.60 -4.15
N LEU A 55 -17.40 -12.71 -3.51
CA LEU A 55 -16.87 -12.76 -2.15
C LEU A 55 -15.62 -13.66 -2.16
N PRO A 56 -14.41 -13.07 -2.27
CA PRO A 56 -13.18 -13.87 -2.28
C PRO A 56 -12.96 -14.58 -0.94
N GLU A 57 -12.71 -15.88 -0.96
CA GLU A 57 -12.30 -16.63 0.24
C GLU A 57 -10.87 -16.28 0.65
N LYS A 58 -10.00 -16.07 -0.33
CA LYS A 58 -8.61 -15.67 -0.13
C LYS A 58 -8.32 -14.40 -0.92
N TRP A 59 -7.90 -13.36 -0.23
CA TRP A 59 -7.54 -12.10 -0.85
C TRP A 59 -6.22 -12.21 -1.62
N GLN A 60 -6.22 -11.76 -2.85
CA GLN A 60 -5.04 -11.70 -3.71
C GLN A 60 -4.64 -10.24 -3.92
N TYR A 61 -3.34 -10.02 -3.93
CA TYR A 61 -2.74 -8.72 -4.14
C TYR A 61 -1.82 -8.76 -5.34
N LEU A 62 -1.83 -7.74 -6.17
CA LEU A 62 -1.03 -7.62 -7.38
C LEU A 62 -0.24 -6.33 -7.35
N VAL A 63 0.97 -6.38 -7.92
CA VAL A 63 1.73 -5.15 -8.18
C VAL A 63 1.08 -4.43 -9.35
N SER A 64 0.78 -3.14 -9.15
CA SER A 64 0.21 -2.31 -10.22
C SER A 64 1.18 -2.17 -11.38
N ALA A 65 0.67 -2.35 -12.61
CA ALA A 65 1.50 -2.27 -13.82
C ALA A 65 2.23 -0.93 -13.95
N SER A 66 1.60 0.16 -13.54
CA SER A 66 2.17 1.52 -13.59
C SER A 66 3.33 1.74 -12.62
N THR A 67 3.40 0.96 -11.54
CA THR A 67 4.41 1.10 -10.47
C THR A 67 5.42 -0.04 -10.42
N GLN A 68 5.36 -0.98 -11.37
CA GLN A 68 6.19 -2.17 -11.45
C GLN A 68 7.70 -1.86 -11.35
N LYS A 69 8.16 -0.79 -12.02
CA LYS A 69 9.56 -0.38 -11.95
C LYS A 69 9.98 -0.05 -10.52
N GLN A 70 9.20 0.81 -9.83
CA GLN A 70 9.53 1.23 -8.47
C GLN A 70 9.40 0.08 -7.47
N PHE A 71 8.41 -0.79 -7.63
CA PHE A 71 8.29 -2.00 -6.84
C PHE A 71 9.53 -2.89 -6.98
N GLY A 72 10.01 -3.11 -8.22
CA GLY A 72 11.22 -3.90 -8.49
C GLY A 72 12.49 -3.31 -7.84
N ILE A 73 12.59 -1.98 -7.78
CA ILE A 73 13.69 -1.29 -7.08
C ILE A 73 13.59 -1.56 -5.57
N LEU A 74 12.43 -1.33 -4.96
CA LEU A 74 12.21 -1.59 -3.53
C LEU A 74 12.49 -3.05 -3.17
N GLN A 75 12.00 -3.99 -3.97
CA GLN A 75 12.25 -5.41 -3.78
C GLN A 75 13.75 -5.73 -3.78
N LYS A 76 14.50 -5.22 -4.76
CA LYS A 76 15.97 -5.40 -4.82
C LYS A 76 16.66 -4.80 -3.60
N LEU A 77 16.31 -3.58 -3.20
CA LEU A 77 16.88 -2.92 -2.03
C LEU A 77 16.62 -3.72 -0.74
N MET A 78 15.41 -4.19 -0.54
CA MET A 78 15.03 -4.99 0.63
C MET A 78 15.81 -6.32 0.71
N HIS A 79 16.26 -6.87 -0.41
CA HIS A 79 17.02 -8.13 -0.47
C HIS A 79 18.53 -7.95 -0.54
N ARG A 80 19.05 -6.72 -0.56
CA ARG A 80 20.51 -6.48 -0.55
C ARG A 80 21.12 -7.11 0.70
N PRO A 81 22.26 -7.82 0.59
CA PRO A 81 22.89 -8.50 1.73
C PRO A 81 23.43 -7.53 2.79
N ASP A 82 23.77 -6.29 2.39
CA ASP A 82 24.25 -5.23 3.26
C ASP A 82 23.14 -4.44 3.98
N VAL A 83 21.88 -4.72 3.69
CA VAL A 83 20.73 -4.15 4.41
C VAL A 83 20.36 -5.06 5.57
N GLU A 84 20.49 -4.57 6.80
CA GLU A 84 20.23 -5.34 8.02
C GLU A 84 18.76 -5.25 8.45
N SER A 85 18.15 -4.07 8.31
CA SER A 85 16.78 -3.80 8.77
C SER A 85 16.07 -2.80 7.86
N ILE A 86 14.75 -2.78 7.95
CA ILE A 86 13.89 -1.88 7.18
C ILE A 86 13.20 -0.91 8.14
N VAL A 87 13.16 0.37 7.78
CA VAL A 87 12.39 1.38 8.53
C VAL A 87 11.18 1.80 7.69
N ASN A 88 9.99 1.50 8.19
CA ASN A 88 8.76 2.03 7.62
C ASN A 88 8.62 3.51 7.97
N SER A 89 8.89 4.37 7.00
CA SER A 89 8.80 5.84 7.09
C SER A 89 7.66 6.40 6.24
N CYS A 90 6.69 5.56 5.84
CA CYS A 90 5.46 6.04 5.20
C CYS A 90 4.63 6.89 6.16
N ASP A 91 3.63 7.59 5.64
CA ASP A 91 2.80 8.51 6.41
C ASP A 91 2.33 7.90 7.74
N SER A 92 2.28 8.72 8.77
CA SER A 92 1.85 8.33 10.12
C SER A 92 0.34 8.18 10.17
N GLY A 93 -0.15 7.05 9.67
CA GLY A 93 -1.55 6.70 9.57
C GLY A 93 -1.75 5.29 9.02
N ARG A 94 -3.01 4.84 9.00
CA ARG A 94 -3.34 3.49 8.53
C ARG A 94 -3.04 3.27 7.05
N GLU A 95 -3.17 4.30 6.20
CA GLU A 95 -2.86 4.18 4.76
C GLU A 95 -1.36 3.98 4.53
N GLY A 96 -0.49 4.77 5.21
CA GLY A 96 0.95 4.58 5.12
C GLY A 96 1.40 3.21 5.66
N GLU A 97 0.74 2.72 6.72
CA GLU A 97 1.00 1.37 7.24
C GLU A 97 0.58 0.30 6.23
N LEU A 98 -0.58 0.44 5.60
CA LEU A 98 -1.07 -0.47 4.58
C LEU A 98 -0.14 -0.53 3.36
N ILE A 99 0.20 0.63 2.79
CA ILE A 99 1.09 0.73 1.62
C ILE A 99 2.41 0.01 1.90
N PHE A 100 3.04 0.30 3.03
CA PHE A 100 4.31 -0.33 3.39
C PHE A 100 4.19 -1.84 3.55
N ARG A 101 3.21 -2.31 4.35
CA ARG A 101 3.06 -3.73 4.66
C ARG A 101 2.75 -4.57 3.44
N LEU A 102 1.92 -4.08 2.53
CA LEU A 102 1.62 -4.76 1.28
C LEU A 102 2.86 -4.88 0.40
N VAL A 103 3.66 -3.81 0.26
CA VAL A 103 4.92 -3.83 -0.49
C VAL A 103 5.91 -4.80 0.15
N TYR A 104 6.08 -4.75 1.46
CA TYR A 104 6.99 -5.62 2.20
C TYR A 104 6.63 -7.10 2.05
N GLN A 105 5.34 -7.44 2.19
CA GLN A 105 4.83 -8.80 2.03
C GLN A 105 4.97 -9.28 0.58
N GLN A 106 4.58 -8.45 -0.38
CA GLN A 106 4.66 -8.79 -1.81
C GLN A 106 6.11 -8.92 -2.30
N ALA A 107 7.03 -8.15 -1.71
CA ALA A 107 8.46 -8.30 -1.96
C ALA A 107 9.03 -9.61 -1.39
N GLY A 108 8.35 -10.29 -0.47
CA GLY A 108 8.83 -11.49 0.20
C GLY A 108 9.98 -11.23 1.17
N CYS A 109 10.13 -10.00 1.64
CA CYS A 109 11.18 -9.63 2.59
C CYS A 109 10.89 -10.22 3.98
N LYS A 110 11.96 -10.62 4.70
CA LYS A 110 11.87 -11.19 6.05
C LYS A 110 12.77 -10.46 7.06
N LYS A 111 13.37 -9.36 6.67
CA LYS A 111 14.25 -8.58 7.53
C LYS A 111 13.47 -7.88 8.64
N PRO A 112 14.08 -7.59 9.80
CA PRO A 112 13.44 -6.84 10.87
C PRO A 112 12.89 -5.50 10.37
N VAL A 113 11.70 -5.13 10.85
CA VAL A 113 11.05 -3.86 10.49
C VAL A 113 10.80 -3.04 11.75
N SER A 114 11.24 -1.79 11.69
CA SER A 114 10.90 -0.75 12.66
C SER A 114 9.99 0.30 12.04
N ARG A 115 9.18 0.94 12.85
CA ARG A 115 8.28 2.03 12.44
C ARG A 115 8.80 3.38 12.90
N LEU A 116 8.97 4.29 11.97
CA LEU A 116 9.16 5.72 12.22
C LEU A 116 7.78 6.39 12.21
N TRP A 117 7.39 6.96 13.34
CA TRP A 117 6.12 7.68 13.47
C TRP A 117 6.37 9.15 13.73
N LEU A 118 5.99 10.01 12.80
CA LEU A 118 6.22 11.45 12.88
C LEU A 118 4.93 12.24 12.78
N SER A 119 4.84 13.31 13.56
CA SER A 119 3.80 14.33 13.46
C SER A 119 4.26 15.57 12.68
N SER A 120 5.56 15.71 12.44
CA SER A 120 6.18 16.81 11.70
C SER A 120 7.34 16.32 10.85
N MET A 121 7.58 16.99 9.72
CA MET A 121 8.70 16.71 8.80
C MET A 121 9.90 17.65 9.06
N GLU A 122 9.93 18.33 10.19
CA GLU A 122 11.06 19.15 10.61
C GLU A 122 12.27 18.29 10.95
N GLU A 123 13.47 18.85 10.75
CA GLU A 123 14.72 18.11 10.87
C GLU A 123 14.92 17.52 12.29
N ASN A 124 14.58 18.27 13.32
CA ASN A 124 14.68 17.81 14.70
C ASN A 124 13.68 16.66 14.98
N ALA A 125 12.45 16.78 14.53
CA ALA A 125 11.45 15.72 14.68
C ALA A 125 11.87 14.43 13.97
N ILE A 126 12.50 14.53 12.80
CA ILE A 126 13.02 13.36 12.08
C ILE A 126 14.15 12.70 12.89
N ARG A 127 15.12 13.47 13.41
CA ARG A 127 16.23 12.95 14.23
C ARG A 127 15.72 12.25 15.49
N GLU A 128 14.81 12.88 16.20
CA GLU A 128 14.18 12.31 17.41
C GLU A 128 13.39 11.04 17.07
N GLY A 129 12.67 11.03 15.97
CA GLY A 129 11.92 9.86 15.50
C GLY A 129 12.83 8.67 15.20
N PHE A 130 13.96 8.90 14.53
CA PHE A 130 14.95 7.84 14.28
C PHE A 130 15.64 7.33 15.55
N ALA A 131 15.79 8.18 16.58
CA ALA A 131 16.29 7.76 17.90
C ALA A 131 15.24 6.94 18.69
N ASN A 132 13.95 7.04 18.34
CA ASN A 132 12.83 6.42 19.05
C ASN A 132 11.99 5.49 18.14
N LEU A 133 12.65 4.74 17.25
CA LEU A 133 11.98 3.76 16.41
C LEU A 133 11.27 2.69 17.24
N LYS A 134 10.06 2.33 16.82
CA LYS A 134 9.26 1.28 17.45
C LYS A 134 9.21 0.01 16.61
N PRO A 135 9.06 -1.17 17.23
CA PRO A 135 8.79 -2.39 16.49
C PRO A 135 7.52 -2.25 15.64
N SER A 136 7.56 -2.75 14.39
CA SER A 136 6.39 -2.67 13.51
C SER A 136 5.16 -3.40 14.06
N THR A 137 5.35 -4.38 14.94
CA THR A 137 4.26 -5.15 15.57
C THR A 137 3.34 -4.31 16.45
N GLU A 138 3.81 -3.19 16.99
CA GLU A 138 2.94 -2.25 17.73
C GLU A 138 1.83 -1.64 16.85
N TYR A 139 1.98 -1.71 15.54
CA TYR A 139 1.05 -1.15 14.55
C TYR A 139 0.19 -2.20 13.84
N ASP A 140 0.17 -3.45 14.32
CA ASP A 140 -0.60 -4.54 13.70
C ASP A 140 -2.11 -4.27 13.73
N ALA A 141 -2.63 -3.70 14.82
CA ALA A 141 -4.04 -3.30 14.89
C ALA A 141 -4.40 -2.22 13.86
N LEU A 142 -3.49 -1.26 13.63
CA LEU A 142 -3.67 -0.21 12.64
C LEU A 142 -3.66 -0.77 11.21
N TYR A 143 -2.74 -1.69 10.92
CA TYR A 143 -2.67 -2.41 9.65
C TYR A 143 -3.94 -3.23 9.40
N ASN A 144 -4.39 -3.99 10.38
CA ASN A 144 -5.61 -4.80 10.27
C ASN A 144 -6.86 -3.92 10.03
N ALA A 145 -6.96 -2.78 10.68
CA ALA A 145 -8.02 -1.82 10.43
C ALA A 145 -8.00 -1.27 8.99
N ALA A 146 -6.82 -1.00 8.44
CA ALA A 146 -6.66 -0.59 7.06
C ALA A 146 -7.05 -1.69 6.07
N LEU A 147 -6.61 -2.94 6.31
CA LEU A 147 -7.00 -4.10 5.50
C LEU A 147 -8.50 -4.35 5.49
N CYS A 148 -9.14 -4.29 6.66
CA CYS A 148 -10.60 -4.46 6.76
C CYS A 148 -11.33 -3.40 5.93
N ARG A 149 -10.89 -2.16 6.01
CA ARG A 149 -11.47 -1.06 5.24
C ARG A 149 -11.28 -1.27 3.74
N GLU A 150 -10.06 -1.55 3.29
CA GLU A 150 -9.75 -1.77 1.88
C GLU A 150 -10.61 -2.89 1.28
N ARG A 151 -10.71 -4.02 1.99
CA ARG A 151 -11.51 -5.17 1.57
C ARG A 151 -13.01 -4.86 1.56
N ALA A 152 -13.51 -4.13 2.55
CA ALA A 152 -14.91 -3.69 2.58
C ALA A 152 -15.22 -2.73 1.43
N ASP A 153 -14.35 -1.76 1.17
CA ASP A 153 -14.48 -0.83 0.05
C ASP A 153 -14.46 -1.57 -1.30
N TRP A 154 -13.60 -2.59 -1.46
CA TRP A 154 -13.56 -3.44 -2.65
C TRP A 154 -14.87 -4.25 -2.80
N MET A 155 -15.32 -4.92 -1.73
CA MET A 155 -16.55 -5.74 -1.79
C MET A 155 -17.76 -4.90 -2.14
N VAL A 156 -17.96 -3.77 -1.47
CA VAL A 156 -19.10 -2.88 -1.75
C VAL A 156 -18.99 -2.28 -3.15
N GLY A 157 -17.83 -1.73 -3.48
CA GLY A 157 -17.60 -1.05 -4.76
C GLY A 157 -17.80 -1.98 -5.95
N ILE A 158 -17.18 -3.16 -5.94
CA ILE A 158 -17.27 -4.12 -7.06
C ILE A 158 -18.69 -4.67 -7.20
N ASN A 159 -19.29 -5.15 -6.12
CA ASN A 159 -20.61 -5.80 -6.22
C ASN A 159 -21.73 -4.80 -6.57
N ALA A 160 -21.75 -3.66 -5.89
CA ALA A 160 -22.78 -2.65 -6.15
C ALA A 160 -22.63 -2.02 -7.53
N SER A 161 -21.40 -1.68 -7.97
CA SER A 161 -21.18 -1.13 -9.31
C SER A 161 -21.64 -2.10 -10.40
N ARG A 162 -21.30 -3.38 -10.27
CA ARG A 162 -21.74 -4.41 -11.23
C ARG A 162 -23.25 -4.61 -11.23
N LEU A 163 -23.86 -4.69 -10.04
CA LEU A 163 -25.30 -4.87 -9.89
C LEU A 163 -26.06 -3.74 -10.59
N PHE A 164 -25.76 -2.50 -10.23
CA PHE A 164 -26.47 -1.34 -10.79
C PHE A 164 -26.17 -1.15 -12.28
N SER A 165 -24.93 -1.40 -12.72
CA SER A 165 -24.60 -1.34 -14.14
C SER A 165 -25.39 -2.37 -14.96
N CYS A 166 -25.55 -3.59 -14.47
CA CYS A 166 -26.36 -4.62 -15.15
C CYS A 166 -27.85 -4.30 -15.13
N LEU A 167 -28.38 -3.77 -14.03
CA LEU A 167 -29.79 -3.42 -13.89
C LEU A 167 -30.20 -2.27 -14.83
N TYR A 168 -29.35 -1.26 -14.94
CA TYR A 168 -29.67 -0.04 -15.71
C TYR A 168 -29.07 -0.06 -17.13
N GLY A 169 -28.31 -1.09 -17.50
CA GLY A 169 -27.74 -1.23 -18.85
C GLY A 169 -26.68 -0.17 -19.21
N GLN A 170 -26.08 0.48 -18.21
CA GLN A 170 -25.03 1.50 -18.38
C GLN A 170 -23.99 1.43 -17.26
N PRO A 171 -22.75 1.86 -17.50
CA PRO A 171 -21.72 1.87 -16.47
C PRO A 171 -22.09 2.80 -15.31
N LEU A 172 -22.27 2.25 -14.12
CA LEU A 172 -22.54 2.98 -12.88
C LEU A 172 -21.51 2.59 -11.83
N ALA A 173 -20.77 3.61 -11.34
CA ALA A 173 -19.80 3.41 -10.29
C ALA A 173 -20.44 3.70 -8.92
N VAL A 174 -20.27 2.76 -7.99
CA VAL A 174 -20.73 2.90 -6.61
C VAL A 174 -19.51 2.88 -5.68
N GLY A 175 -19.44 3.83 -4.79
CA GLY A 175 -18.36 3.92 -3.81
C GLY A 175 -18.84 4.47 -2.48
N ARG A 176 -18.23 4.02 -1.41
CA ARG A 176 -18.61 4.36 -0.03
C ARG A 176 -18.63 5.87 0.25
N VAL A 177 -17.74 6.63 -0.37
CA VAL A 177 -17.65 8.09 -0.20
C VAL A 177 -18.34 8.80 -1.37
N MET A 178 -18.02 8.39 -2.60
CA MET A 178 -18.49 9.05 -3.80
C MET A 178 -20.04 9.04 -3.91
N THR A 179 -20.66 7.90 -3.67
CA THR A 179 -22.12 7.77 -3.83
C THR A 179 -22.91 8.62 -2.86
N PRO A 180 -22.63 8.65 -1.52
CA PRO A 180 -23.34 9.55 -0.62
C PRO A 180 -23.13 11.03 -0.94
N VAL A 181 -21.93 11.43 -1.35
CA VAL A 181 -21.64 12.83 -1.71
C VAL A 181 -22.44 13.28 -2.95
N LEU A 182 -22.62 12.39 -3.92
CA LEU A 182 -23.43 12.69 -5.11
C LEU A 182 -24.94 12.69 -4.84
N ALA A 183 -25.38 12.06 -3.74
CA ALA A 183 -26.78 12.02 -3.33
C ALA A 183 -27.22 13.22 -2.46
N MET A 184 -26.28 14.07 -2.06
CA MET A 184 -26.54 15.33 -1.31
C MET A 184 -26.92 16.46 -2.23
#